data_be493263426b940e6c100748e2c53d1b
#
_entry.id   be493263426b940e6c100748e2c53d1b
#
_cell.length_a   1.000
_cell.length_b   1.000
_cell.length_c   1.000
_cell.angle_alpha   90.00
_cell.angle_beta   90.00
_cell.angle_gamma   90.00
#
_symmetry.space_group_name_H-M   'P 1'
#
loop_
_entity.id
_entity.type
_entity.pdbx_description
1 polymer ?
#
loop_
_entity_poly.entity_id
_entity_poly.type
_entity_poly.pdbx_seq_one_letter_code
_entity_poly.pdbx_strand_id
1 'polypeptide(L)'
;MNLSAHSRNRIMKTFSKWHVPKDFADPMFNYLVYGWSPGSCFTSVLANDFASAIARSHPANTIEAFKALSGWIGDTVPEEAYGSYEKVKCWGGINPEQRRIILEHNFLIYTAKEELFMVIKEPTPFEVELY
;
A
#
# COMPACT_ATOMS: atom_id res chain seq x y z
N MET A 1 -12.20 -4.15 -7.52
CA MET A 1 -12.11 -2.67 -7.55
C MET A 1 -11.24 -2.25 -8.72
N ASN A 2 -11.79 -1.46 -9.62
CA ASN A 2 -11.02 -0.89 -10.72
C ASN A 2 -10.47 0.47 -10.32
N LEU A 3 -9.18 0.62 -10.35
CA LEU A 3 -8.50 1.83 -9.95
C LEU A 3 -8.08 2.63 -11.18
N SER A 4 -8.36 3.93 -11.21
CA SER A 4 -7.90 4.79 -12.29
C SER A 4 -6.38 4.94 -12.26
N ALA A 5 -5.79 5.30 -13.40
CA ALA A 5 -4.35 5.58 -13.47
C ALA A 5 -3.95 6.73 -12.55
N HIS A 6 -4.80 7.74 -12.38
CA HIS A 6 -4.55 8.84 -11.44
C HIS A 6 -4.49 8.36 -9.99
N SER A 7 -5.44 7.54 -9.57
CA SER A 7 -5.45 6.98 -8.21
C SER A 7 -4.28 6.03 -7.99
N ARG A 8 -3.95 5.21 -8.98
CA ARG A 8 -2.79 4.34 -8.92
C ARG A 8 -1.51 5.13 -8.72
N ASN A 9 -1.30 6.17 -9.50
CA ASN A 9 -0.13 7.05 -9.37
C ASN A 9 -0.04 7.70 -8.00
N ARG A 10 -1.18 8.09 -7.45
CA ARG A 10 -1.24 8.69 -6.12
C ARG A 10 -0.69 7.75 -5.04
N ILE A 11 -1.07 6.48 -5.09
CA ILE A 11 -0.54 5.47 -4.16
C ILE A 11 0.95 5.23 -4.44
N MET A 12 1.32 5.07 -5.70
CA MET A 12 2.71 4.76 -6.06
C MET A 12 3.70 5.84 -5.62
N LYS A 13 3.29 7.12 -5.62
CA LYS A 13 4.10 8.22 -5.10
C LYS A 13 4.47 8.05 -3.63
N THR A 14 3.62 7.42 -2.84
CA THR A 14 3.90 7.22 -1.41
C THR A 14 5.10 6.29 -1.20
N PHE A 15 5.28 5.29 -2.05
CA PHE A 15 6.44 4.40 -1.98
C PHE A 15 7.74 5.15 -2.25
N SER A 16 7.75 5.99 -3.27
CA SER A 16 8.92 6.81 -3.61
C SER A 16 9.28 7.77 -2.49
N LYS A 17 8.29 8.39 -1.87
CA LYS A 17 8.49 9.30 -0.74
C LYS A 17 9.30 8.66 0.40
N TRP A 18 9.05 7.40 0.67
CA TRP A 18 9.70 6.66 1.77
C TRP A 18 10.89 5.81 1.31
N HIS A 19 11.25 5.87 0.04
CA HIS A 19 12.31 5.04 -0.54
C HIS A 19 12.11 3.54 -0.30
N VAL A 20 10.86 3.11 -0.32
CA VAL A 20 10.55 1.68 -0.22
C VAL A 20 11.14 0.97 -1.44
N PRO A 21 11.90 -0.13 -1.26
CA PRO A 21 12.46 -0.87 -2.38
C PRO A 21 11.40 -1.23 -3.41
N LYS A 22 11.76 -1.15 -4.69
CA LYS A 22 10.83 -1.46 -5.81
C LYS A 22 10.17 -2.81 -5.66
N ASP A 23 10.93 -3.80 -5.21
CA ASP A 23 10.43 -5.17 -5.03
C ASP A 23 9.34 -5.27 -3.98
N PHE A 24 9.27 -4.31 -3.06
CA PHE A 24 8.27 -4.28 -2.00
C PHE A 24 6.99 -3.57 -2.42
N ALA A 25 7.06 -2.71 -3.43
CA ALA A 25 5.93 -1.86 -3.82
C ALA A 25 4.73 -2.67 -4.32
N ASP A 26 4.94 -3.61 -5.23
CA ASP A 26 3.84 -4.41 -5.79
C ASP A 26 3.11 -5.25 -4.74
N PRO A 27 3.78 -6.03 -3.89
CA PRO A 27 3.08 -6.76 -2.82
C PRO A 27 2.28 -5.85 -1.90
N MET A 28 2.83 -4.70 -1.53
CA MET A 28 2.15 -3.74 -0.66
C MET A 28 0.97 -3.08 -1.35
N PHE A 29 1.12 -2.69 -2.60
CA PHE A 29 0.03 -2.13 -3.41
C PHE A 29 -1.11 -3.13 -3.56
N ASN A 30 -0.79 -4.37 -3.93
CA ASN A 30 -1.79 -5.43 -4.12
C ASN A 30 -2.52 -5.75 -2.81
N TYR A 31 -1.81 -5.75 -1.69
CA TYR A 31 -2.44 -5.91 -0.38
C TYR A 31 -3.38 -4.75 -0.08
N LEU A 32 -2.90 -3.53 -0.24
CA LEU A 32 -3.66 -2.33 0.12
C LEU A 32 -4.92 -2.17 -0.72
N VAL A 33 -4.81 -2.38 -2.03
CA VAL A 33 -5.89 -2.15 -2.99
C VAL A 33 -6.81 -3.36 -3.14
N TYR A 34 -6.22 -4.54 -3.32
CA TYR A 34 -7.00 -5.76 -3.62
C TYR A 34 -7.18 -6.68 -2.42
N GLY A 35 -6.51 -6.41 -1.31
CA GLY A 35 -6.58 -7.26 -0.12
C GLY A 35 -5.84 -8.60 -0.27
N TRP A 36 -4.92 -8.71 -1.23
CA TRP A 36 -4.15 -9.93 -1.42
C TRP A 36 -3.10 -10.09 -0.33
N SER A 37 -2.86 -11.33 0.08
CA SER A 37 -1.81 -11.60 1.05
C SER A 37 -0.44 -11.21 0.48
N PRO A 38 0.34 -10.38 1.19
CA PRO A 38 1.66 -9.97 0.73
C PRO A 38 2.76 -10.99 1.03
N GLY A 39 2.41 -12.15 1.60
CA GLY A 39 3.37 -13.13 2.05
C GLY A 39 3.73 -12.98 3.54
N SER A 40 4.35 -14.02 4.10
CA SER A 40 4.56 -14.12 5.56
C SER A 40 5.46 -13.02 6.12
N CYS A 41 6.53 -12.65 5.42
CA CYS A 41 7.44 -11.59 5.84
C CYS A 41 6.73 -10.24 5.94
N PHE A 42 6.07 -9.82 4.88
CA PHE A 42 5.35 -8.54 4.84
C PHE A 42 4.15 -8.52 5.77
N THR A 43 3.46 -9.64 5.91
CA THR A 43 2.38 -9.77 6.90
C THR A 43 2.90 -9.48 8.30
N SER A 44 4.08 -9.99 8.64
CA SER A 44 4.69 -9.74 9.96
C SER A 44 5.07 -8.26 10.13
N VAL A 45 5.58 -7.60 9.10
CA VAL A 45 5.87 -6.15 9.17
C VAL A 45 4.59 -5.36 9.41
N LEU A 46 3.54 -5.65 8.65
CA LEU A 46 2.23 -4.99 8.81
C LEU A 46 1.61 -5.26 10.18
N ALA A 47 1.89 -6.41 10.77
CA ALA A 47 1.40 -6.80 12.10
C ALA A 47 2.23 -6.21 13.25
N ASN A 48 3.24 -5.39 12.98
CA ASN A 48 4.20 -4.87 13.96
C ASN A 48 5.05 -5.96 14.62
N ASP A 49 5.26 -7.06 13.93
CA ASP A 49 6.08 -8.18 14.42
C ASP A 49 7.41 -8.22 13.67
N PHE A 50 8.31 -7.31 14.03
CA PHE A 50 9.61 -7.17 13.37
C PHE A 50 10.50 -8.40 13.52
N ALA A 51 10.51 -9.03 14.69
CA ALA A 51 11.31 -10.21 14.91
C ALA A 51 10.97 -11.32 13.92
N SER A 52 9.68 -11.59 13.75
CA SER A 52 9.20 -12.58 12.78
C SER A 52 9.45 -12.13 11.34
N ALA A 53 9.30 -10.84 11.05
CA ALA A 53 9.56 -10.29 9.71
C ALA A 53 11.01 -10.53 9.31
N ILE A 54 11.96 -10.21 10.17
CA ILE A 54 13.39 -10.43 9.93
C ILE A 54 13.70 -11.92 9.77
N ALA A 55 13.14 -12.77 10.64
CA ALA A 55 13.35 -14.21 10.58
C ALA A 55 12.83 -14.84 9.28
N ARG A 56 11.79 -14.29 8.69
CA ARG A 56 11.15 -14.78 7.46
C ARG A 56 11.64 -14.07 6.20
N SER A 57 12.49 -13.06 6.33
CA SER A 57 12.98 -12.30 5.18
C SER A 57 14.06 -13.04 4.43
N HIS A 58 14.16 -12.76 3.13
CA HIS A 58 15.29 -13.21 2.34
C HIS A 58 16.58 -12.54 2.85
N PRO A 59 17.71 -13.28 2.93
CA PRO A 59 18.97 -12.71 3.43
C PRO A 59 19.47 -11.47 2.68
N ALA A 60 19.05 -11.29 1.42
CA ALA A 60 19.38 -10.11 0.63
C ALA A 60 18.67 -8.83 1.09
N ASN A 61 17.57 -8.95 1.83
CA ASN A 61 16.84 -7.79 2.33
C ASN A 61 17.55 -7.18 3.53
N THR A 62 17.68 -5.87 3.53
CA THR A 62 18.40 -5.14 4.58
C THR A 62 17.46 -4.61 5.65
N ILE A 63 18.00 -4.31 6.82
CA ILE A 63 17.26 -3.65 7.91
C ILE A 63 16.77 -2.28 7.45
N GLU A 64 17.56 -1.56 6.67
CA GLU A 64 17.19 -0.26 6.10
C GLU A 64 15.95 -0.36 5.21
N ALA A 65 15.83 -1.43 4.41
CA ALA A 65 14.64 -1.67 3.59
C ALA A 65 13.40 -1.84 4.45
N PHE A 66 13.48 -2.60 5.53
CA PHE A 66 12.35 -2.77 6.46
C PHE A 66 12.05 -1.50 7.24
N LYS A 67 13.06 -0.70 7.55
CA LYS A 67 12.86 0.60 8.19
C LYS A 67 12.09 1.57 7.27
N ALA A 68 12.45 1.61 5.99
CA ALA A 68 11.73 2.40 4.99
C ALA A 68 10.28 1.92 4.87
N LEU A 69 10.07 0.62 4.80
CA LEU A 69 8.75 0.02 4.73
C LEU A 69 7.91 0.37 5.96
N SER A 70 8.49 0.33 7.15
CA SER A 70 7.80 0.72 8.39
C SER A 70 7.38 2.19 8.38
N GLY A 71 8.25 3.07 7.89
CA GLY A 71 7.92 4.49 7.74
C GLY A 71 6.72 4.68 6.82
N TRP A 72 6.72 3.99 5.69
CA TRP A 72 5.60 4.01 4.74
C TRP A 72 4.31 3.50 5.39
N ILE A 73 4.37 2.39 6.12
CA ILE A 73 3.19 1.82 6.79
C ILE A 73 2.60 2.83 7.77
N GLY A 74 3.41 3.38 8.65
CA GLY A 74 2.94 4.32 9.66
C GLY A 74 2.40 5.64 9.12
N ASP A 75 2.95 6.11 7.98
CA ASP A 75 2.54 7.35 7.35
C ASP A 75 1.33 7.19 6.41
N THR A 76 1.23 6.04 5.74
CA THR A 76 0.37 5.89 4.57
C THR A 76 -0.76 4.89 4.78
N VAL A 77 -0.48 3.75 5.40
CA VAL A 77 -1.46 2.66 5.49
C VAL A 77 -2.59 3.03 6.46
N PRO A 78 -3.87 2.84 6.06
CA PRO A 78 -4.98 3.06 6.97
C PRO A 78 -4.85 2.24 8.24
N GLU A 79 -5.28 2.80 9.35
CA GLU A 79 -5.22 2.15 10.67
C GLU A 79 -5.88 0.76 10.67
N GLU A 80 -6.91 0.59 9.86
CA GLU A 80 -7.65 -0.68 9.75
C GLU A 80 -6.82 -1.80 9.12
N ALA A 81 -5.73 -1.46 8.44
CA ALA A 81 -4.95 -2.40 7.61
C ALA A 81 -3.63 -2.84 8.24
N TYR A 82 -3.25 -2.32 9.40
CA TYR A 82 -1.99 -2.68 10.04
C TYR A 82 -2.09 -2.63 11.57
N GLY A 83 -1.09 -3.20 12.23
CA GLY A 83 -0.94 -3.16 13.68
C GLY A 83 -1.04 -4.51 14.37
N SER A 84 -1.69 -5.50 13.76
CA SER A 84 -1.77 -6.87 14.27
C SER A 84 -2.04 -7.84 13.14
N TYR A 85 -1.77 -9.13 13.36
CA TYR A 85 -2.12 -10.19 12.40
C TYR A 85 -3.61 -10.23 12.12
N GLU A 86 -4.42 -9.99 13.13
CA GLU A 86 -5.87 -9.97 13.00
C GLU A 86 -6.33 -8.86 12.07
N LYS A 87 -5.79 -7.65 12.22
CA LYS A 87 -6.11 -6.52 11.34
C LYS A 87 -5.71 -6.79 9.90
N VAL A 88 -4.54 -7.38 9.68
CA VAL A 88 -4.07 -7.73 8.34
C VAL A 88 -5.00 -8.75 7.70
N LYS A 89 -5.40 -9.76 8.42
CA LYS A 89 -6.36 -10.76 7.95
C LYS A 89 -7.71 -10.12 7.63
N CYS A 90 -8.21 -9.26 8.51
CA CYS A 90 -9.48 -8.56 8.31
C CYS A 90 -9.46 -7.68 7.07
N TRP A 91 -8.36 -6.96 6.84
CA TRP A 91 -8.23 -6.12 5.64
C TRP A 91 -8.39 -6.92 4.36
N GLY A 92 -7.77 -8.10 4.28
CA GLY A 92 -7.91 -8.99 3.15
C GLY A 92 -9.31 -9.56 2.96
N GLY A 93 -10.11 -9.61 4.03
CA GLY A 93 -11.44 -10.20 4.02
C GLY A 93 -12.59 -9.22 3.88
N ILE A 94 -12.36 -7.91 3.96
CA ILE A 94 -13.43 -6.93 3.81
C ILE A 94 -13.88 -6.80 2.35
N ASN A 95 -15.11 -6.32 2.18
CA ASN A 95 -15.70 -6.07 0.88
C ASN A 95 -14.86 -5.03 0.09
N PRO A 96 -14.60 -5.24 -1.22
CA PRO A 96 -13.85 -4.29 -2.04
C PRO A 96 -14.40 -2.85 -1.99
N GLU A 97 -15.71 -2.70 -1.90
CA GLU A 97 -16.34 -1.37 -1.80
C GLU A 97 -15.99 -0.69 -0.48
N GLN A 98 -16.00 -1.40 0.62
CA GLN A 98 -15.58 -0.87 1.92
C GLN A 98 -14.10 -0.49 1.91
N ARG A 99 -13.27 -1.32 1.28
CA ARG A 99 -11.84 -1.02 1.13
C ARG A 99 -11.65 0.27 0.33
N ARG A 100 -12.39 0.44 -0.75
CA ARG A 100 -12.36 1.66 -1.54
C ARG A 100 -12.72 2.89 -0.71
N ILE A 101 -13.77 2.82 0.06
CA ILE A 101 -14.23 3.91 0.93
C ILE A 101 -13.13 4.30 1.94
N ILE A 102 -12.49 3.33 2.54
CA ILE A 102 -11.39 3.58 3.49
C ILE A 102 -10.20 4.25 2.79
N LEU A 103 -9.83 3.78 1.61
CA LEU A 103 -8.74 4.36 0.83
C LEU A 103 -9.05 5.80 0.40
N GLU A 104 -10.28 6.08 -0.03
CA GLU A 104 -10.72 7.44 -0.36
C GLU A 104 -10.67 8.35 0.87
N HIS A 105 -11.16 7.87 1.99
CA HIS A 105 -11.19 8.63 3.24
C HIS A 105 -9.79 8.99 3.75
N ASN A 106 -8.81 8.15 3.47
CA ASN A 106 -7.41 8.39 3.82
C ASN A 106 -6.63 9.12 2.70
N PHE A 107 -7.30 9.61 1.69
CA PHE A 107 -6.71 10.36 0.58
C PHE A 107 -5.67 9.58 -0.22
N LEU A 108 -5.77 8.26 -0.23
CA LEU A 108 -4.86 7.42 -1.01
C LEU A 108 -5.29 7.27 -2.46
N ILE A 109 -6.59 7.36 -2.70
CA ILE A 109 -7.17 7.34 -4.04
C ILE A 109 -8.14 8.51 -4.19
N TYR A 110 -8.44 8.85 -5.44
CA TYR A 110 -9.43 9.87 -5.74
C TYR A 110 -10.83 9.26 -5.67
N THR A 111 -11.82 10.07 -5.25
CA THR A 111 -13.23 9.68 -5.37
C THR A 111 -13.63 9.62 -6.85
N ALA A 112 -14.76 8.97 -7.15
CA ALA A 112 -15.26 8.88 -8.52
C ALA A 112 -15.44 10.27 -9.15
N LYS A 113 -15.92 11.25 -8.38
CA LYS A 113 -16.10 12.63 -8.83
C LYS A 113 -14.76 13.30 -9.13
N GLU A 114 -13.77 13.12 -8.25
CA GLU A 114 -12.43 13.65 -8.44
C GLU A 114 -11.75 13.00 -9.65
N GLU A 115 -11.90 11.68 -9.84
CA GLU A 115 -11.35 10.97 -11.00
C GLU A 115 -11.92 11.51 -12.30
N LEU A 116 -13.22 11.79 -12.35
CA LEU A 116 -13.84 12.40 -13.52
C LEU A 116 -13.24 13.78 -13.81
N PHE A 117 -13.05 14.59 -12.78
CA PHE A 117 -12.42 15.90 -12.91
C PHE A 117 -10.96 15.78 -13.42
N MET A 118 -10.21 14.82 -12.91
CA MET A 118 -8.83 14.59 -13.33
C MET A 118 -8.73 14.15 -14.79
N VAL A 119 -9.65 13.33 -15.27
CA VAL A 119 -9.71 12.92 -16.67
C VAL A 119 -9.93 14.13 -17.59
N ILE A 120 -10.77 15.08 -17.18
CA ILE A 120 -11.02 16.32 -17.95
C ILE A 120 -9.77 17.21 -17.95
N LYS A 121 -9.14 17.38 -16.78
CA LYS A 121 -8.01 18.29 -16.59
C LYS A 121 -6.71 17.69 -17.15
N GLU A 122 -6.50 16.41 -16.95
CA GLU A 122 -5.26 15.71 -17.32
C GLU A 122 -5.61 14.28 -17.76
N PRO A 123 -6.01 14.10 -19.04
CA PRO A 123 -6.51 12.79 -19.51
C PRO A 123 -5.50 11.67 -19.40
N THR A 124 -4.20 11.97 -19.53
CA THR A 124 -3.13 10.99 -19.49
C THR A 124 -2.15 11.34 -18.38
N PRO A 125 -2.27 10.74 -17.19
CA PRO A 125 -1.34 11.03 -16.09
C PRO A 125 0.04 10.47 -16.41
N PHE A 126 1.08 11.13 -15.91
CA PHE A 126 2.44 10.59 -15.96
C PHE A 126 2.52 9.36 -15.06
N GLU A 127 3.21 8.33 -15.55
CA GLU A 127 3.53 7.17 -14.71
C GLU A 127 4.55 7.56 -13.66
N VAL A 128 4.34 7.08 -12.44
CA VAL A 128 5.30 7.29 -11.35
C VAL A 128 6.44 6.29 -11.51
N GLU A 129 7.65 6.82 -11.68
CA GLU A 129 8.86 6.00 -11.66
C GLU A 129 9.27 5.76 -10.21
N LEU A 130 9.40 4.49 -9.87
CA LEU A 130 10.03 4.09 -8.62
C LEU A 130 11.53 4.01 -8.86
N TYR A 131 12.25 4.90 -8.24
CA TYR A 131 13.71 5.04 -8.33
C TYR A 131 14.50 3.77 -8.56
#